data_21d8bfad01b5363e143474ca48805eb6
#
_entry.id   21d8bfad01b5363e143474ca48805eb6
#
_cell.length_a   1.000
_cell.length_b   1.000
_cell.length_c   1.000
_cell.angle_alpha   90.00
_cell.angle_beta   90.00
_cell.angle_gamma   90.00
#
_symmetry.space_group_name_H-M   'P 1'
#
loop_
_entity.id
_entity.type
_entity.pdbx_description
1 polymer ?
#
loop_
_entity_poly.entity_id
_entity_poly.type
_entity_poly.pdbx_seq_one_letter_code
_entity_poly.pdbx_strand_id
1 'polypeptide(L)'
;MSEATVSALLADGPLRTMGVMRIKNEERWIRASLESQLPICDKVLVLDDHSTDDTRDIVRSFGRRVVLLESPFEGVSEGRDKRHLLQHVLRVNPEWVLWIDGDEVLTSDAAEIALRELTTEATHYWLRMLYFWDNVHTIRTDGVYGTIGRPSLFRVMGQDATKLHIPIGSGAADLHNNGNCPVGLTGDCYRSSIRIKHYGYLDRKERQRKYEFYNKVDPNNESEDCYRHIIEIPGVWHAPGPTVLEHWSEQ
;
A
#
# COMPACT_ATOMS: atom_id res chain seq x y z
N MET A 1 -1.23 4.88 21.72
CA MET A 1 -2.31 5.15 20.73
C MET A 1 -3.08 6.37 21.19
N SER A 2 -3.23 7.37 20.35
CA SER A 2 -3.97 8.59 20.68
C SER A 2 -5.48 8.35 20.50
N GLU A 3 -6.28 8.57 21.56
CA GLU A 3 -7.75 8.60 21.44
C GLU A 3 -8.22 9.66 20.46
N ALA A 4 -7.44 10.73 20.31
CA ALA A 4 -7.70 11.80 19.36
C ALA A 4 -7.75 11.30 17.91
N THR A 5 -6.87 10.38 17.51
CA THR A 5 -6.88 9.81 16.15
C THR A 5 -8.15 9.01 15.88
N VAL A 6 -8.56 8.16 16.81
CA VAL A 6 -9.80 7.38 16.67
C VAL A 6 -11.02 8.30 16.66
N SER A 7 -11.05 9.32 17.52
CA SER A 7 -12.12 10.33 17.54
C SER A 7 -12.19 11.11 16.23
N ALA A 8 -11.07 11.49 15.64
CA ALA A 8 -11.04 12.17 14.34
C ALA A 8 -11.56 11.28 13.20
N LEU A 9 -11.23 9.99 13.22
CA LEU A 9 -11.72 9.03 12.24
C LEU A 9 -13.25 8.82 12.37
N LEU A 10 -13.78 8.74 13.57
CA LEU A 10 -15.21 8.50 13.85
C LEU A 10 -16.05 9.77 13.99
N ALA A 11 -15.49 10.95 13.75
CA ALA A 11 -16.18 12.23 13.97
C ALA A 11 -17.50 12.38 13.17
N ASP A 12 -17.61 11.72 12.01
CA ASP A 12 -18.79 11.74 11.15
C ASP A 12 -19.63 10.44 11.25
N GLY A 13 -19.31 9.55 12.21
CA GLY A 13 -19.98 8.27 12.44
C GLY A 13 -19.14 7.05 12.07
N PRO A 14 -19.73 5.85 12.10
CA PRO A 14 -19.06 4.61 11.71
C PRO A 14 -18.59 4.66 10.25
N LEU A 15 -17.42 4.07 9.96
CA LEU A 15 -16.89 4.01 8.60
C LEU A 15 -17.32 2.71 7.90
N ARG A 16 -17.83 2.83 6.67
CA ARG A 16 -17.99 1.68 5.80
C ARG A 16 -16.64 1.25 5.25
N THR A 17 -15.91 2.17 4.64
CA THR A 17 -14.59 1.89 4.07
C THR A 17 -13.56 2.87 4.61
N MET A 18 -12.47 2.33 5.14
CA MET A 18 -11.33 3.09 5.64
C MET A 18 -10.12 2.86 4.75
N GLY A 19 -9.56 3.95 4.20
CA GLY A 19 -8.24 3.90 3.56
C GLY A 19 -7.13 3.89 4.61
N VAL A 20 -6.05 3.17 4.34
CA VAL A 20 -4.88 3.10 5.23
C VAL A 20 -3.61 3.16 4.39
N MET A 21 -2.63 3.95 4.80
CA MET A 21 -1.31 3.98 4.17
C MET A 21 -0.19 4.38 5.14
N ARG A 22 1.00 3.86 4.88
CA ARG A 22 2.27 4.33 5.44
C ARG A 22 3.02 5.10 4.36
N ILE A 23 3.56 6.25 4.71
CA ILE A 23 4.27 7.11 3.75
C ILE A 23 5.59 7.62 4.30
N LYS A 24 6.52 7.91 3.38
CA LYS A 24 7.75 8.65 3.65
C LYS A 24 8.26 9.32 2.38
N ASN A 25 8.25 10.67 2.34
CA ASN A 25 8.73 11.45 1.20
C ASN A 25 8.05 11.07 -0.13
N GLU A 26 6.72 11.24 -0.14
CA GLU A 26 5.84 10.90 -1.28
C GLU A 26 5.18 12.16 -1.90
N GLU A 27 5.80 13.35 -1.78
CA GLU A 27 5.23 14.61 -2.27
C GLU A 27 4.76 14.54 -3.73
N ARG A 28 5.43 13.69 -4.53
CA ARG A 28 5.13 13.52 -5.95
C ARG A 28 3.81 12.79 -6.21
N TRP A 29 3.48 11.77 -5.42
CA TRP A 29 2.40 10.84 -5.72
C TRP A 29 1.26 10.86 -4.72
N ILE A 30 1.51 11.30 -3.49
CA ILE A 30 0.54 11.22 -2.39
C ILE A 30 -0.80 11.88 -2.72
N ARG A 31 -0.80 13.00 -3.46
CA ARG A 31 -2.04 13.65 -3.89
C ARG A 31 -2.88 12.74 -4.78
N ALA A 32 -2.28 12.20 -5.84
CA ALA A 32 -2.98 11.29 -6.77
C ALA A 32 -3.42 9.99 -6.08
N SER A 33 -2.60 9.46 -5.16
CA SER A 33 -2.95 8.31 -4.35
C SER A 33 -4.21 8.56 -3.52
N LEU A 34 -4.26 9.66 -2.75
CA LEU A 34 -5.41 10.03 -1.94
C LEU A 34 -6.65 10.33 -2.79
N GLU A 35 -6.50 11.06 -3.89
CA GLU A 35 -7.61 11.38 -4.80
C GLU A 35 -8.22 10.10 -5.41
N SER A 36 -7.43 9.07 -5.65
CA SER A 36 -7.93 7.78 -6.17
C SER A 36 -8.69 6.95 -5.14
N GLN A 37 -8.37 7.11 -3.84
CA GLN A 37 -9.00 6.36 -2.74
C GLN A 37 -10.28 7.02 -2.21
N LEU A 38 -10.31 8.34 -2.16
CA LEU A 38 -11.41 9.09 -1.55
C LEU A 38 -12.80 8.86 -2.16
N PRO A 39 -12.98 8.47 -3.43
CA PRO A 39 -14.27 8.02 -3.95
C PRO A 39 -14.77 6.69 -3.35
N ILE A 40 -13.86 5.88 -2.80
CA ILE A 40 -14.16 4.56 -2.21
C ILE A 40 -14.22 4.63 -0.69
N CYS A 41 -13.31 5.41 -0.09
CA CYS A 41 -13.12 5.46 1.36
C CYS A 41 -13.85 6.66 1.98
N ASP A 42 -14.54 6.44 3.10
CA ASP A 42 -15.13 7.52 3.90
C ASP A 42 -14.04 8.43 4.48
N LYS A 43 -12.97 7.81 4.99
CA LYS A 43 -11.76 8.49 5.47
C LYS A 43 -10.52 7.68 5.15
N VAL A 44 -9.36 8.36 5.13
CA VAL A 44 -8.05 7.73 4.98
C VAL A 44 -7.19 8.05 6.20
N LEU A 45 -6.59 7.02 6.82
CA LEU A 45 -5.56 7.15 7.84
C LEU A 45 -4.18 7.05 7.18
N VAL A 46 -3.39 8.08 7.36
CA VAL A 46 -2.02 8.16 6.83
C VAL A 46 -1.04 8.18 7.99
N LEU A 47 -0.12 7.23 8.03
CA LEU A 47 1.04 7.25 8.95
C LEU A 47 2.25 7.80 8.21
N ASP A 48 2.70 8.98 8.60
CA ASP A 48 3.92 9.62 8.10
C ASP A 48 5.13 9.17 8.91
N ASP A 49 6.09 8.53 8.23
CA ASP A 49 7.38 8.12 8.82
C ASP A 49 8.44 9.21 8.64
N HIS A 50 8.21 10.37 9.30
CA HIS A 50 9.13 11.49 9.34
C HIS A 50 9.52 12.03 7.94
N SER A 51 8.54 12.32 7.09
CA SER A 51 8.78 12.99 5.80
C SER A 51 9.41 14.36 5.99
N THR A 52 10.33 14.70 5.08
CA THR A 52 11.11 15.95 5.09
C THR A 52 10.82 16.85 3.88
N ASP A 53 9.97 16.37 2.97
CA ASP A 53 9.45 17.08 1.80
C ASP A 53 8.04 17.63 2.06
N ASP A 54 7.31 18.05 1.02
CA ASP A 54 5.97 18.63 1.13
C ASP A 54 4.86 17.59 1.40
N THR A 55 5.19 16.32 1.58
CA THR A 55 4.24 15.21 1.77
C THR A 55 3.17 15.53 2.83
N ARG A 56 3.60 15.97 4.02
CA ARG A 56 2.68 16.24 5.15
C ARG A 56 1.71 17.38 4.87
N ASP A 57 2.18 18.43 4.20
CA ASP A 57 1.34 19.58 3.88
C ASP A 57 0.34 19.25 2.79
N ILE A 58 0.72 18.41 1.82
CA ILE A 58 -0.21 17.86 0.83
C ILE A 58 -1.29 17.04 1.53
N VAL A 59 -0.93 16.13 2.44
CA VAL A 59 -1.89 15.30 3.19
C VAL A 59 -2.85 16.18 4.00
N ARG A 60 -2.35 17.18 4.72
CA ARG A 60 -3.18 18.11 5.51
C ARG A 60 -4.17 18.89 4.65
N SER A 61 -3.83 19.17 3.39
CA SER A 61 -4.71 19.91 2.47
C SER A 61 -6.04 19.20 2.16
N PHE A 62 -6.15 17.88 2.41
CA PHE A 62 -7.39 17.11 2.24
C PHE A 62 -8.40 17.29 3.40
N GLY A 63 -8.01 18.05 4.44
CA GLY A 63 -8.87 18.36 5.56
C GLY A 63 -9.34 17.11 6.32
N ARG A 64 -10.57 17.15 6.83
CA ARG A 64 -11.10 16.09 7.72
C ARG A 64 -11.29 14.71 7.08
N ARG A 65 -11.20 14.60 5.74
CA ARG A 65 -11.27 13.31 5.04
C ARG A 65 -10.01 12.46 5.19
N VAL A 66 -8.89 13.11 5.51
CA VAL A 66 -7.60 12.42 5.68
C VAL A 66 -7.04 12.75 7.06
N VAL A 67 -6.80 11.71 7.86
CA VAL A 67 -6.24 11.84 9.21
C VAL A 67 -4.76 11.51 9.14
N LEU A 68 -3.92 12.50 9.37
CA LEU A 68 -2.47 12.37 9.42
C LEU A 68 -2.02 11.98 10.82
N LEU A 69 -1.31 10.87 10.93
CA LEU A 69 -0.64 10.39 12.12
C LEU A 69 0.87 10.43 11.90
N GLU A 70 1.59 11.10 12.77
CA GLU A 70 3.06 11.08 12.75
C GLU A 70 3.56 9.80 13.45
N SER A 71 4.54 9.13 12.87
CA SER A 71 5.11 7.92 13.45
C SER A 71 5.74 8.24 14.81
N PRO A 72 5.37 7.51 15.87
CA PRO A 72 6.00 7.66 17.18
C PRO A 72 7.35 6.93 17.27
N PHE A 73 7.82 6.35 16.18
CA PHE A 73 8.99 5.48 16.15
C PHE A 73 10.13 6.08 15.38
N GLU A 74 11.34 5.77 15.79
CA GLU A 74 12.57 6.08 15.08
C GLU A 74 13.06 4.86 14.28
N GLY A 75 13.78 5.15 13.19
CA GLY A 75 14.37 4.13 12.33
C GLY A 75 13.37 3.36 11.47
N VAL A 76 13.89 2.58 10.53
CA VAL A 76 13.10 1.85 9.53
C VAL A 76 12.64 0.52 10.11
N SER A 77 11.33 0.32 10.17
CA SER A 77 10.70 -0.98 10.43
C SER A 77 9.27 -0.94 9.86
N GLU A 78 9.12 -1.45 8.65
CA GLU A 78 7.85 -1.40 7.92
C GLU A 78 6.75 -2.18 8.65
N GLY A 79 7.06 -3.38 9.13
CA GLY A 79 6.08 -4.20 9.84
C GLY A 79 5.66 -3.62 11.18
N ARG A 80 6.56 -2.98 11.94
CA ARG A 80 6.21 -2.25 13.17
C ARG A 80 5.19 -1.17 12.87
N ASP A 81 5.42 -0.38 11.83
CA ASP A 81 4.56 0.73 11.45
C ASP A 81 3.20 0.22 10.95
N LYS A 82 3.18 -0.86 10.18
CA LYS A 82 1.95 -1.52 9.75
C LYS A 82 1.18 -2.14 10.93
N ARG A 83 1.86 -2.74 11.90
CA ARG A 83 1.22 -3.22 13.14
C ARG A 83 0.59 -2.07 13.93
N HIS A 84 1.25 -0.92 13.98
CA HIS A 84 0.71 0.27 14.61
C HIS A 84 -0.55 0.78 13.89
N LEU A 85 -0.54 0.84 12.56
CA LEU A 85 -1.73 1.18 11.76
C LEU A 85 -2.88 0.18 11.98
N LEU A 86 -2.59 -1.12 11.97
CA LEU A 86 -3.61 -2.15 12.20
C LEU A 86 -4.31 -1.98 13.56
N GLN A 87 -3.60 -1.56 14.61
CA GLN A 87 -4.21 -1.29 15.91
C GLN A 87 -5.25 -0.16 15.84
N HIS A 88 -5.05 0.87 15.00
CA HIS A 88 -6.05 1.91 14.77
C HIS A 88 -7.25 1.37 13.98
N VAL A 89 -6.99 0.58 12.94
CA VAL A 89 -8.04 -0.09 12.16
C VAL A 89 -8.95 -0.93 13.05
N LEU A 90 -8.38 -1.78 13.92
CA LEU A 90 -9.15 -2.65 14.81
C LEU A 90 -9.98 -1.87 15.85
N ARG A 91 -9.52 -0.71 16.29
CA ARG A 91 -10.30 0.16 17.20
C ARG A 91 -11.41 0.91 16.51
N VAL A 92 -11.20 1.36 15.27
CA VAL A 92 -12.23 2.01 14.45
C VAL A 92 -13.26 0.99 13.99
N ASN A 93 -12.83 -0.24 13.73
CA ASN A 93 -13.64 -1.37 13.26
C ASN A 93 -14.50 -1.02 12.04
N PRO A 94 -13.90 -0.52 10.94
CA PRO A 94 -14.63 -0.26 9.71
C PRO A 94 -15.15 -1.57 9.11
N GLU A 95 -16.15 -1.49 8.23
CA GLU A 95 -16.59 -2.70 7.50
C GLU A 95 -15.46 -3.19 6.60
N TRP A 96 -14.88 -2.29 5.79
CA TRP A 96 -13.82 -2.58 4.83
C TRP A 96 -12.59 -1.71 5.05
N VAL A 97 -11.44 -2.24 4.70
CA VAL A 97 -10.16 -1.53 4.64
C VAL A 97 -9.60 -1.61 3.24
N LEU A 98 -9.23 -0.47 2.67
CA LEU A 98 -8.41 -0.35 1.47
C LEU A 98 -7.00 0.10 1.91
N TRP A 99 -6.01 -0.76 1.75
CA TRP A 99 -4.65 -0.48 2.20
C TRP A 99 -3.67 -0.48 1.04
N ILE A 100 -3.23 0.71 0.62
CA ILE A 100 -2.23 0.91 -0.43
C ILE A 100 -1.16 1.89 0.01
N ASP A 101 -0.05 1.96 -0.72
CA ASP A 101 1.10 2.80 -0.39
C ASP A 101 1.00 4.20 -1.03
N GLY A 102 1.85 5.15 -0.60
CA GLY A 102 1.76 6.54 -1.04
C GLY A 102 2.10 6.77 -2.51
N ASP A 103 2.90 5.88 -3.12
CA ASP A 103 3.27 5.87 -4.53
C ASP A 103 2.36 4.98 -5.41
N GLU A 104 1.21 4.57 -4.86
CA GLU A 104 0.22 3.74 -5.52
C GLU A 104 -1.08 4.51 -5.78
N VAL A 105 -1.59 4.39 -6.99
CA VAL A 105 -2.81 5.05 -7.46
C VAL A 105 -3.75 4.01 -8.06
N LEU A 106 -5.01 4.01 -7.67
CA LEU A 106 -6.00 3.11 -8.25
C LEU A 106 -6.34 3.52 -9.70
N THR A 107 -6.80 2.56 -10.51
CA THR A 107 -7.35 2.86 -11.84
C THR A 107 -8.63 3.69 -11.73
N SER A 108 -8.98 4.45 -12.78
CA SER A 108 -10.10 5.40 -12.78
C SER A 108 -11.47 4.74 -12.55
N ASP A 109 -11.61 3.47 -12.93
CA ASP A 109 -12.80 2.64 -12.75
C ASP A 109 -12.96 2.05 -11.33
N ALA A 110 -11.97 2.26 -10.47
CA ALA A 110 -11.91 1.60 -9.16
C ALA A 110 -13.13 1.88 -8.28
N ALA A 111 -13.64 3.10 -8.29
CA ALA A 111 -14.81 3.45 -7.48
C ALA A 111 -16.08 2.71 -7.95
N GLU A 112 -16.28 2.60 -9.26
CA GLU A 112 -17.42 1.85 -9.83
C GLU A 112 -17.33 0.35 -9.50
N ILE A 113 -16.13 -0.22 -9.63
CA ILE A 113 -15.89 -1.62 -9.29
C ILE A 113 -16.12 -1.86 -7.80
N ALA A 114 -15.60 -0.97 -6.93
CA ALA A 114 -15.76 -1.08 -5.48
C ALA A 114 -17.23 -1.06 -5.06
N LEU A 115 -18.09 -0.28 -5.70
CA LEU A 115 -19.53 -0.27 -5.42
C LEU A 115 -20.17 -1.67 -5.55
N ARG A 116 -19.67 -2.49 -6.47
CA ARG A 116 -20.13 -3.88 -6.66
C ARG A 116 -19.45 -4.83 -5.67
N GLU A 117 -18.13 -4.74 -5.57
CA GLU A 117 -17.33 -5.68 -4.76
C GLU A 117 -17.61 -5.57 -3.26
N LEU A 118 -17.82 -4.36 -2.73
CA LEU A 118 -18.12 -4.12 -1.32
C LEU A 118 -19.51 -4.63 -0.87
N THR A 119 -20.34 -5.12 -1.80
CA THR A 119 -21.66 -5.68 -1.48
C THR A 119 -21.70 -7.22 -1.53
N THR A 120 -20.59 -7.86 -1.85
CA THR A 120 -20.50 -9.33 -1.95
C THR A 120 -20.23 -9.98 -0.59
N GLU A 121 -20.27 -11.29 -0.54
CA GLU A 121 -19.89 -12.10 0.63
C GLU A 121 -18.36 -12.30 0.74
N ALA A 122 -17.58 -11.78 -0.21
CA ALA A 122 -16.12 -11.82 -0.16
C ALA A 122 -15.58 -11.20 1.13
N THR A 123 -14.49 -11.74 1.64
CA THR A 123 -13.84 -11.21 2.82
C THR A 123 -12.59 -10.40 2.47
N HIS A 124 -11.96 -10.70 1.34
CA HIS A 124 -10.85 -9.90 0.85
C HIS A 124 -10.68 -10.04 -0.66
N TYR A 125 -10.08 -9.01 -1.27
CA TYR A 125 -9.80 -8.93 -2.69
C TYR A 125 -8.32 -8.74 -2.96
N TRP A 126 -7.81 -9.57 -3.86
CA TRP A 126 -6.48 -9.45 -4.42
C TRP A 126 -6.50 -8.46 -5.59
N LEU A 127 -5.71 -7.39 -5.51
CA LEU A 127 -5.59 -6.36 -6.53
C LEU A 127 -4.29 -6.53 -7.30
N ARG A 128 -4.38 -6.52 -8.64
CA ARG A 128 -3.20 -6.58 -9.51
C ARG A 128 -2.45 -5.26 -9.45
N MET A 129 -1.10 -5.34 -9.37
CA MET A 129 -0.20 -4.19 -9.45
C MET A 129 0.33 -4.03 -10.88
N LEU A 130 0.37 -2.80 -11.35
CA LEU A 130 0.94 -2.38 -12.64
C LEU A 130 2.16 -1.52 -12.33
N TYR A 131 3.34 -2.03 -12.58
CA TYR A 131 4.59 -1.30 -12.31
C TYR A 131 4.94 -0.41 -13.49
N PHE A 132 4.76 0.90 -13.32
CA PHE A 132 5.16 1.89 -14.32
C PHE A 132 6.66 2.04 -14.39
N TRP A 133 7.19 2.11 -15.62
CA TRP A 133 8.61 2.05 -15.88
C TRP A 133 9.01 3.05 -16.96
N ASP A 134 9.95 3.93 -16.63
CA ASP A 134 10.49 5.02 -17.44
C ASP A 134 9.51 6.14 -17.82
N ASN A 135 8.21 5.84 -17.98
CA ASN A 135 7.16 6.83 -18.25
C ASN A 135 5.78 6.30 -17.83
N VAL A 136 4.77 7.20 -17.82
CA VAL A 136 3.40 6.90 -17.38
C VAL A 136 2.56 6.10 -18.39
N HIS A 137 3.13 5.71 -19.51
CA HIS A 137 2.48 4.91 -20.55
C HIS A 137 3.13 3.55 -20.76
N THR A 138 4.08 3.20 -19.90
CA THR A 138 4.84 1.95 -20.03
C THR A 138 4.84 1.20 -18.72
N ILE A 139 4.47 -0.06 -18.76
CA ILE A 139 4.52 -0.98 -17.62
C ILE A 139 5.53 -2.10 -17.87
N ARG A 140 6.14 -2.56 -16.80
CA ARG A 140 7.02 -3.73 -16.82
C ARG A 140 6.20 -5.01 -16.64
N THR A 141 6.48 -6.03 -17.46
CA THR A 141 5.68 -7.26 -17.52
C THR A 141 6.50 -8.55 -17.43
N ASP A 142 7.83 -8.48 -17.37
CA ASP A 142 8.69 -9.65 -17.19
C ASP A 142 8.63 -10.21 -15.75
N GLY A 143 8.87 -11.49 -15.61
CA GLY A 143 8.94 -12.19 -14.33
C GLY A 143 7.70 -11.96 -13.47
N VAL A 144 7.91 -11.61 -12.21
CA VAL A 144 6.81 -11.32 -11.26
C VAL A 144 6.00 -10.08 -11.65
N TYR A 145 6.61 -9.10 -12.33
CA TYR A 145 5.95 -7.85 -12.72
C TYR A 145 4.74 -8.06 -13.64
N GLY A 146 4.72 -9.16 -14.40
CA GLY A 146 3.58 -9.54 -15.23
C GLY A 146 2.35 -10.03 -14.48
N THR A 147 2.51 -10.48 -13.24
CA THR A 147 1.43 -11.17 -12.51
C THR A 147 1.26 -10.71 -11.07
N ILE A 148 2.17 -9.91 -10.53
CA ILE A 148 2.16 -9.54 -9.12
C ILE A 148 0.92 -8.73 -8.74
N GLY A 149 0.48 -8.95 -7.52
CA GLY A 149 -0.55 -8.22 -6.83
C GLY A 149 -0.60 -8.69 -5.39
N ARG A 150 -1.49 -8.11 -4.63
CA ARG A 150 -1.66 -8.47 -3.22
C ARG A 150 -3.08 -8.23 -2.74
N PRO A 151 -3.52 -8.90 -1.67
CA PRO A 151 -4.73 -8.51 -0.99
C PRO A 151 -4.56 -7.07 -0.46
N SER A 152 -5.40 -6.15 -0.92
CA SER A 152 -5.33 -4.73 -0.52
C SER A 152 -6.69 -4.17 -0.13
N LEU A 153 -7.77 -4.89 -0.41
CA LEU A 153 -9.13 -4.56 0.01
C LEU A 153 -9.66 -5.73 0.82
N PHE A 154 -9.99 -5.52 2.09
CA PHE A 154 -10.41 -6.60 2.99
C PHE A 154 -11.42 -6.12 4.04
N ARG A 155 -12.29 -7.05 4.45
CA ARG A 155 -13.33 -6.82 5.45
C ARG A 155 -12.77 -7.07 6.85
N VAL A 156 -12.95 -6.13 7.76
CA VAL A 156 -12.56 -6.24 9.18
C VAL A 156 -13.77 -6.57 10.04
N MET A 157 -14.90 -5.94 9.77
CA MET A 157 -16.14 -6.20 10.51
C MET A 157 -16.55 -7.68 10.37
N GLY A 158 -16.81 -8.33 11.50
CA GLY A 158 -17.17 -9.75 11.54
C GLY A 158 -15.96 -10.70 11.60
N GLN A 159 -14.74 -10.19 11.55
CA GLN A 159 -13.54 -10.99 11.78
C GLN A 159 -13.19 -11.07 13.28
N ASP A 160 -12.47 -12.09 13.67
CA ASP A 160 -11.90 -12.21 15.02
C ASP A 160 -10.67 -11.30 15.14
N ALA A 161 -10.86 -10.10 15.70
CA ALA A 161 -9.80 -9.10 15.87
C ALA A 161 -8.56 -9.61 16.59
N THR A 162 -8.69 -10.66 17.43
CA THR A 162 -7.56 -11.25 18.20
C THR A 162 -6.64 -12.08 17.32
N LYS A 163 -7.10 -12.50 16.14
CA LYS A 163 -6.34 -13.27 15.17
C LYS A 163 -5.70 -12.39 14.08
N LEU A 164 -6.21 -11.17 13.90
CA LEU A 164 -5.69 -10.26 12.87
C LEU A 164 -4.37 -9.64 13.32
N HIS A 165 -3.31 -9.89 12.56
CA HIS A 165 -2.00 -9.32 12.85
C HIS A 165 -1.16 -9.14 11.56
N ILE A 166 -0.23 -8.20 11.60
CA ILE A 166 0.82 -8.10 10.60
C ILE A 166 1.99 -8.97 11.08
N PRO A 167 2.42 -9.98 10.32
CA PRO A 167 3.52 -10.84 10.72
C PRO A 167 4.83 -10.05 10.86
N ILE A 168 5.80 -10.61 11.52
CA ILE A 168 7.16 -10.07 11.56
C ILE A 168 7.81 -10.41 10.21
N GLY A 169 8.30 -9.40 9.52
CA GLY A 169 9.08 -9.56 8.29
C GLY A 169 10.50 -10.01 8.56
N SER A 170 11.29 -10.20 7.52
CA SER A 170 12.69 -10.61 7.60
C SER A 170 13.62 -9.41 7.79
N GLY A 171 14.77 -9.67 8.37
CA GLY A 171 15.83 -8.69 8.56
C GLY A 171 15.51 -7.57 9.54
N ALA A 172 16.49 -6.69 9.75
CA ALA A 172 16.42 -5.61 10.73
C ALA A 172 15.34 -4.55 10.42
N ALA A 173 15.00 -4.37 9.14
CA ALA A 173 14.00 -3.41 8.69
C ALA A 173 12.56 -3.97 8.72
N ASP A 174 12.38 -5.25 9.09
CA ASP A 174 11.07 -5.90 9.17
C ASP A 174 10.23 -5.66 7.90
N LEU A 175 10.85 -5.94 6.74
CA LEU A 175 10.27 -5.73 5.40
C LEU A 175 9.44 -6.94 4.95
N HIS A 176 8.64 -6.73 3.88
CA HIS A 176 7.88 -7.80 3.18
C HIS A 176 6.99 -8.66 4.07
N ASN A 177 6.29 -8.03 5.00
CA ASN A 177 5.39 -8.67 5.96
C ASN A 177 3.96 -8.82 5.45
N ASN A 178 3.76 -9.70 4.47
CA ASN A 178 2.47 -9.98 3.84
C ASN A 178 1.83 -8.77 3.12
N GLY A 179 2.66 -7.86 2.63
CA GLY A 179 2.16 -6.64 1.97
C GLY A 179 1.35 -5.75 2.94
N ASN A 180 0.15 -5.36 2.52
CA ASN A 180 -0.71 -4.45 3.27
C ASN A 180 -1.97 -5.14 3.83
N CYS A 181 -1.99 -6.47 3.89
CA CYS A 181 -3.12 -7.25 4.40
C CYS A 181 -2.72 -8.00 5.67
N PRO A 182 -3.50 -7.94 6.75
CA PRO A 182 -3.22 -8.75 7.93
C PRO A 182 -3.44 -10.23 7.62
N VAL A 183 -2.68 -11.10 8.30
CA VAL A 183 -2.99 -12.52 8.37
C VAL A 183 -4.07 -12.76 9.43
N GLY A 184 -4.73 -13.93 9.37
CA GLY A 184 -5.81 -14.29 10.29
C GLY A 184 -7.21 -13.94 9.80
N LEU A 185 -7.33 -13.31 8.62
CA LEU A 185 -8.62 -13.17 7.94
C LEU A 185 -9.19 -14.57 7.60
N THR A 186 -10.50 -14.72 7.80
CA THR A 186 -11.23 -15.91 7.44
C THR A 186 -12.16 -15.62 6.25
N GLY A 187 -12.46 -16.64 5.45
CA GLY A 187 -13.31 -16.56 4.26
C GLY A 187 -12.50 -16.46 2.96
N ASP A 188 -13.18 -16.15 1.87
CA ASP A 188 -12.65 -16.30 0.52
C ASP A 188 -11.94 -15.03 0.02
N CYS A 189 -10.81 -15.24 -0.67
CA CYS A 189 -10.09 -14.22 -1.42
C CYS A 189 -10.48 -14.27 -2.90
N TYR A 190 -10.99 -13.18 -3.43
CA TYR A 190 -11.31 -13.05 -4.84
C TYR A 190 -10.34 -12.11 -5.55
N ARG A 191 -10.20 -12.26 -6.86
CA ARG A 191 -9.48 -11.29 -7.69
C ARG A 191 -10.41 -10.14 -8.01
N SER A 192 -9.98 -8.93 -7.63
CA SER A 192 -10.64 -7.69 -8.03
C SER A 192 -10.31 -7.33 -9.47
N SER A 193 -11.22 -6.61 -10.13
CA SER A 193 -10.93 -5.89 -11.36
C SER A 193 -10.25 -4.54 -11.11
N ILE A 194 -10.27 -4.02 -9.88
CA ILE A 194 -9.47 -2.86 -9.47
C ILE A 194 -7.99 -3.18 -9.62
N ARG A 195 -7.23 -2.24 -10.21
CA ARG A 195 -5.79 -2.39 -10.37
C ARG A 195 -5.06 -1.24 -9.68
N ILE A 196 -3.87 -1.51 -9.19
CA ILE A 196 -2.98 -0.55 -8.54
C ILE A 196 -1.92 -0.13 -9.55
N LYS A 197 -1.83 1.16 -9.87
CA LYS A 197 -0.74 1.78 -10.62
C LYS A 197 0.39 2.12 -9.64
N HIS A 198 1.50 1.39 -9.69
CA HIS A 198 2.65 1.61 -8.83
C HIS A 198 3.68 2.48 -9.54
N TYR A 199 3.92 3.67 -9.01
CA TYR A 199 4.82 4.68 -9.58
C TYR A 199 6.20 4.73 -8.90
N GLY A 200 6.39 4.00 -7.83
CA GLY A 200 7.64 4.01 -7.06
C GLY A 200 8.88 3.54 -7.82
N TYR A 201 8.69 2.89 -8.98
CA TYR A 201 9.77 2.46 -9.88
C TYR A 201 9.75 3.19 -11.22
N LEU A 202 8.96 4.29 -11.34
CA LEU A 202 8.82 5.00 -12.61
C LEU A 202 10.15 5.52 -13.13
N ASP A 203 10.92 6.21 -12.30
CA ASP A 203 12.17 6.85 -12.71
C ASP A 203 13.38 6.01 -12.39
N ARG A 204 14.33 5.93 -13.34
CA ARG A 204 15.58 5.24 -13.15
C ARG A 204 16.38 5.73 -11.94
N LYS A 205 16.35 7.05 -11.67
CA LYS A 205 17.00 7.65 -10.51
C LYS A 205 16.37 7.16 -9.20
N GLU A 206 15.04 7.09 -9.14
CA GLU A 206 14.32 6.58 -7.98
C GLU A 206 14.54 5.08 -7.78
N ARG A 207 14.57 4.29 -8.86
CA ARG A 207 14.94 2.87 -8.79
C ARG A 207 16.34 2.67 -8.21
N GLN A 208 17.31 3.46 -8.66
CA GLN A 208 18.67 3.42 -8.13
C GLN A 208 18.71 3.79 -6.64
N ARG A 209 18.00 4.85 -6.23
CA ARG A 209 17.88 5.26 -4.82
C ARG A 209 17.25 4.17 -3.95
N LYS A 210 16.15 3.55 -4.42
CA LYS A 210 15.49 2.44 -3.73
C LYS A 210 16.41 1.21 -3.62
N TYR A 211 17.12 0.87 -4.68
CA TYR A 211 18.11 -0.21 -4.66
C TYR A 211 19.20 0.01 -3.61
N GLU A 212 19.78 1.21 -3.56
CA GLU A 212 20.79 1.57 -2.55
C GLU A 212 20.22 1.54 -1.13
N PHE A 213 19.00 2.06 -0.96
CA PHE A 213 18.31 2.03 0.31
C PHE A 213 18.06 0.60 0.81
N TYR A 214 17.51 -0.27 -0.03
CA TYR A 214 17.24 -1.66 0.37
C TYR A 214 18.52 -2.42 0.71
N ASN A 215 19.58 -2.28 -0.09
CA ASN A 215 20.88 -2.89 0.25
C ASN A 215 21.49 -2.36 1.54
N LYS A 216 21.16 -1.13 1.94
CA LYS A 216 21.60 -0.56 3.21
C LYS A 216 20.82 -1.12 4.40
N VAL A 217 19.52 -1.31 4.27
CA VAL A 217 18.63 -1.76 5.38
C VAL A 217 18.53 -3.29 5.46
N ASP A 218 18.81 -3.98 4.37
CA ASP A 218 18.82 -5.44 4.25
C ASP A 218 20.10 -5.93 3.55
N PRO A 219 21.29 -5.69 4.15
CA PRO A 219 22.58 -5.96 3.52
C PRO A 219 22.84 -7.45 3.25
N ASN A 220 22.14 -8.33 3.93
CA ASN A 220 22.26 -9.79 3.79
C ASN A 220 21.19 -10.39 2.87
N ASN A 221 20.32 -9.57 2.28
CA ASN A 221 19.15 -10.00 1.49
C ASN A 221 18.27 -11.01 2.25
N GLU A 222 17.97 -10.72 3.52
CA GLU A 222 17.15 -11.58 4.37
C GLU A 222 15.66 -11.44 4.06
N SER A 223 15.27 -10.26 3.56
CA SER A 223 13.88 -9.95 3.22
C SER A 223 13.55 -10.33 1.78
N GLU A 224 14.53 -10.26 0.89
CA GLU A 224 14.36 -10.57 -0.53
C GLU A 224 15.66 -11.16 -1.09
N ASP A 225 15.57 -12.08 -2.04
CA ASP A 225 16.70 -12.77 -2.68
C ASP A 225 17.78 -11.79 -3.19
N CYS A 226 17.37 -10.74 -3.85
CA CYS A 226 18.18 -9.54 -4.10
C CYS A 226 17.32 -8.43 -4.70
N TYR A 227 17.80 -7.20 -4.62
CA TYR A 227 17.11 -6.03 -5.14
C TYR A 227 17.54 -5.62 -6.57
N ARG A 228 18.38 -6.46 -7.24
CA ARG A 228 18.93 -6.16 -8.57
C ARG A 228 17.87 -6.01 -9.65
N HIS A 229 16.74 -6.69 -9.52
CA HIS A 229 15.62 -6.55 -10.47
C HIS A 229 15.09 -5.10 -10.55
N ILE A 230 15.25 -4.30 -9.49
CA ILE A 230 14.82 -2.88 -9.47
C ILE A 230 15.68 -2.03 -10.43
N ILE A 231 16.95 -2.37 -10.61
CA ILE A 231 17.90 -1.71 -11.52
C ILE A 231 18.16 -2.51 -12.80
N GLU A 232 17.21 -3.38 -13.17
CA GLU A 232 17.20 -4.10 -14.45
C GLU A 232 18.34 -5.08 -14.67
N ILE A 233 18.92 -5.63 -13.60
CA ILE A 233 19.89 -6.72 -13.70
C ILE A 233 19.13 -8.05 -13.72
N PRO A 234 19.15 -8.79 -14.86
CA PRO A 234 18.43 -10.06 -14.96
C PRO A 234 19.12 -11.19 -14.18
N GLY A 235 18.44 -12.33 -14.12
CA GLY A 235 19.02 -13.57 -13.55
C GLY A 235 18.71 -13.77 -12.07
N VAL A 236 17.76 -13.01 -11.52
CA VAL A 236 17.15 -13.24 -10.20
C VAL A 236 15.76 -13.84 -10.37
N TRP A 237 15.24 -14.53 -9.37
CA TRP A 237 13.96 -15.23 -9.52
C TRP A 237 12.77 -14.29 -9.83
N HIS A 238 12.82 -13.04 -9.38
CA HIS A 238 11.84 -12.01 -9.71
C HIS A 238 11.89 -11.57 -11.19
N ALA A 239 13.07 -11.57 -11.77
CA ALA A 239 13.33 -11.16 -13.15
C ALA A 239 14.36 -12.10 -13.79
N PRO A 240 13.97 -13.35 -14.16
CA PRO A 240 14.89 -14.38 -14.66
C PRO A 240 15.45 -14.06 -16.05
N GLY A 241 14.80 -13.18 -16.79
CA GLY A 241 15.16 -12.77 -18.14
C GLY A 241 15.39 -11.26 -18.27
N PRO A 242 15.50 -10.77 -19.50
CA PRO A 242 15.61 -9.33 -19.78
C PRO A 242 14.32 -8.61 -19.37
N THR A 243 14.44 -7.31 -19.09
CA THR A 243 13.29 -6.43 -18.86
C THR A 243 12.39 -6.38 -20.08
N VAL A 244 11.10 -6.65 -19.87
CA VAL A 244 10.05 -6.54 -20.90
C VAL A 244 9.10 -5.40 -20.54
N LEU A 245 8.93 -4.46 -21.47
CA LEU A 245 8.07 -3.29 -21.32
C LEU A 245 6.91 -3.36 -22.31
N GLU A 246 5.71 -3.04 -21.84
CA GLU A 246 4.50 -2.97 -22.65
C GLU A 246 3.86 -1.59 -22.55
N HIS A 247 3.24 -1.16 -23.65
CA HIS A 247 2.44 0.06 -23.64
C HIS A 247 1.18 -0.15 -22.80
N TRP A 248 0.88 0.83 -21.95
CA TRP A 248 -0.32 0.83 -21.13
C TRP A 248 -1.17 2.08 -21.41
N SER A 249 -2.47 1.89 -21.51
CA SER A 249 -3.47 2.96 -21.55
C SER A 249 -4.62 2.61 -20.61
N GLU A 250 -5.14 3.59 -19.93
CA GLU A 250 -6.37 3.46 -19.15
C GLU A 250 -7.56 3.26 -20.10
N GLN A 251 -8.31 2.19 -19.94
CA GLN A 251 -9.50 1.89 -20.75
C GLN A 251 -10.74 2.46 -20.08
#